data_c7db1e405a9c3d8e39901ac3a68dab06
#
_entry.id   c7db1e405a9c3d8e39901ac3a68dab06
#
_cell.length_a   1.000
_cell.length_b   1.000
_cell.length_c   1.000
_cell.angle_alpha   90.00
_cell.angle_beta   90.00
_cell.angle_gamma   90.00
#
_symmetry.space_group_name_H-M   'P 1'
#
loop_
_entity.id
_entity.type
_entity.pdbx_description
1 polymer ?
#
loop_
_entity_poly.entity_id
_entity_poly.type
_entity_poly.pdbx_seq_one_letter_code
_entity_poly.pdbx_strand_id
1 'polypeptide(L)'
;MSLALLVALGISAPAAVLAHSGRLNAEGCHNDNANNSYHCHQSKAPSPYTRSAFGYRSYTTSTDVGFYTKQTCKTNVDHVVSLKDAHHSGASSWSNEKKSAFANDRTNHVPSCARVNSSKGASTPSDFLRKSRDGKGMDYEIVEFCSYVEVYFAVKTRYGLSFSNNNATLFRRCGIDLGNG
;
A
#
# COMPACT_ATOMS: atom_id res chain seq x y z
N MET A 1 16.80 15.56 -66.29
CA MET A 1 15.60 16.11 -65.64
C MET A 1 15.42 15.33 -64.36
N SER A 2 15.88 15.89 -63.21
CA SER A 2 15.77 15.26 -61.88
C SER A 2 14.60 15.89 -61.14
N LEU A 3 13.63 15.06 -60.77
CA LEU A 3 12.45 15.46 -60.00
C LEU A 3 12.77 15.33 -58.51
N ALA A 4 12.89 16.46 -57.84
CA ALA A 4 13.08 16.50 -56.40
C ALA A 4 11.74 16.35 -55.67
N LEU A 5 11.59 15.29 -54.90
CA LEU A 5 10.43 14.99 -54.03
C LEU A 5 10.58 15.75 -52.72
N LEU A 6 9.79 16.80 -52.52
CA LEU A 6 9.71 17.51 -51.22
C LEU A 6 8.81 16.72 -50.27
N VAL A 7 9.42 16.13 -49.23
CA VAL A 7 8.70 15.54 -48.10
C VAL A 7 8.41 16.65 -47.09
N ALA A 8 7.15 17.02 -46.94
CA ALA A 8 6.71 17.93 -45.89
C ALA A 8 6.61 17.18 -44.56
N LEU A 9 7.51 17.47 -43.62
CA LEU A 9 7.36 17.05 -42.21
C LEU A 9 6.26 17.88 -41.54
N GLY A 10 5.12 17.26 -41.30
CA GLY A 10 4.06 17.83 -40.47
C GLY A 10 4.51 17.88 -39.03
N ILE A 11 4.81 19.06 -38.52
CA ILE A 11 5.03 19.28 -37.06
C ILE A 11 3.66 19.30 -36.42
N SER A 12 3.30 18.20 -35.76
CA SER A 12 2.13 18.13 -34.85
C SER A 12 2.44 18.95 -33.60
N ALA A 13 1.84 20.14 -33.47
CA ALA A 13 1.90 20.91 -32.25
C ALA A 13 1.16 20.15 -31.14
N PRO A 14 1.71 20.04 -29.88
CA PRO A 14 0.98 19.48 -28.77
C PRO A 14 -0.25 20.36 -28.48
N ALA A 15 -1.42 19.73 -28.37
CA ALA A 15 -2.63 20.42 -27.98
C ALA A 15 -2.42 21.01 -26.56
N ALA A 16 -2.48 22.35 -26.49
CA ALA A 16 -2.45 23.03 -25.21
C ALA A 16 -3.69 22.62 -24.41
N VAL A 17 -3.48 21.91 -23.32
CA VAL A 17 -4.54 21.61 -22.36
C VAL A 17 -4.89 22.92 -21.67
N LEU A 18 -6.02 23.53 -22.04
CA LEU A 18 -6.54 24.72 -21.39
C LEU A 18 -6.98 24.33 -19.97
N ALA A 19 -6.20 24.79 -19.00
CA ALA A 19 -6.57 24.68 -17.59
C ALA A 19 -7.70 25.68 -17.30
N HIS A 20 -8.93 25.19 -17.14
CA HIS A 20 -10.06 26.00 -16.68
C HIS A 20 -10.25 25.84 -15.18
N SER A 21 -10.74 26.91 -14.53
CA SER A 21 -10.92 26.98 -13.09
C SER A 21 -12.14 26.16 -12.64
N GLY A 22 -11.89 25.10 -11.89
CA GLY A 22 -12.91 24.32 -11.18
C GLY A 22 -12.32 23.76 -9.90
N ARG A 23 -13.11 23.69 -8.81
CA ARG A 23 -12.65 23.07 -7.57
C ARG A 23 -12.54 21.57 -7.79
N LEU A 24 -11.34 21.04 -7.71
CA LEU A 24 -11.08 19.62 -7.85
C LEU A 24 -11.50 18.86 -6.59
N ASN A 25 -12.06 17.66 -6.77
CA ASN A 25 -12.25 16.70 -5.69
C ASN A 25 -10.92 16.03 -5.29
N ALA A 26 -10.97 15.06 -4.37
CA ALA A 26 -9.78 14.38 -3.87
C ALA A 26 -9.01 13.61 -4.95
N GLU A 27 -9.69 13.20 -6.02
CA GLU A 27 -9.13 12.48 -7.17
C GLU A 27 -8.54 13.42 -8.24
N GLY A 28 -8.63 14.73 -8.04
CA GLY A 28 -8.17 15.72 -9.01
C GLY A 28 -9.15 15.93 -10.16
N CYS A 29 -10.41 15.60 -9.97
CA CYS A 29 -11.48 15.66 -10.98
C CYS A 29 -12.53 16.71 -10.61
N HIS A 30 -13.28 17.19 -11.59
CA HIS A 30 -14.42 18.08 -11.38
C HIS A 30 -15.45 17.98 -12.51
N ASN A 31 -16.66 18.50 -12.24
CA ASN A 31 -17.64 18.73 -13.28
C ASN A 31 -17.26 19.99 -14.07
N ASP A 32 -17.23 19.87 -15.38
CA ASP A 32 -17.18 20.99 -16.29
C ASP A 32 -18.61 21.34 -16.71
N ASN A 33 -19.18 22.31 -16.02
CA ASN A 33 -20.56 22.72 -16.25
C ASN A 33 -20.76 23.40 -17.63
N ALA A 34 -19.68 23.90 -18.24
CA ALA A 34 -19.74 24.52 -19.57
C ALA A 34 -19.93 23.48 -20.68
N ASN A 35 -19.36 22.28 -20.50
CA ASN A 35 -19.41 21.20 -21.48
C ASN A 35 -20.26 20.01 -20.99
N ASN A 36 -20.93 20.13 -19.85
CA ASN A 36 -21.70 19.06 -19.20
C ASN A 36 -20.94 17.74 -19.13
N SER A 37 -19.65 17.80 -18.76
CA SER A 37 -18.75 16.66 -18.69
C SER A 37 -18.07 16.56 -17.33
N TYR A 38 -17.70 15.35 -16.94
CA TYR A 38 -16.88 15.11 -15.76
C TYR A 38 -15.48 14.65 -16.24
N HIS A 39 -14.43 15.36 -15.83
CA HIS A 39 -13.07 15.01 -16.23
C HIS A 39 -12.05 15.33 -15.15
N CYS A 40 -10.86 14.76 -15.31
CA CYS A 40 -9.77 14.86 -14.34
C CYS A 40 -8.59 15.63 -14.96
N HIS A 41 -8.08 16.60 -14.22
CA HIS A 41 -6.83 17.30 -14.55
C HIS A 41 -5.70 16.65 -13.78
N GLN A 42 -4.99 15.76 -14.37
CA GLN A 42 -3.88 15.00 -13.79
C GLN A 42 -4.27 14.19 -12.53
N SER A 43 -3.87 12.95 -12.47
CA SER A 43 -3.85 12.23 -11.21
C SER A 43 -2.94 13.00 -10.25
N LYS A 44 -3.51 13.58 -9.19
CA LYS A 44 -2.72 14.19 -8.12
C LYS A 44 -1.67 13.19 -7.72
N ALA A 45 -0.39 13.55 -7.85
CA ALA A 45 0.67 12.69 -7.38
C ALA A 45 0.34 12.22 -5.96
N PRO A 46 0.47 10.91 -5.65
CA PRO A 46 0.14 10.40 -4.33
C PRO A 46 0.82 11.26 -3.27
N SER A 47 0.07 11.72 -2.28
CA SER A 47 0.65 12.51 -1.20
C SER A 47 1.76 11.72 -0.52
N PRO A 48 2.87 12.37 -0.08
CA PRO A 48 3.92 11.66 0.65
C PRO A 48 3.34 10.92 1.86
N TYR A 49 3.87 9.73 2.15
CA TYR A 49 3.47 8.98 3.33
C TYR A 49 3.79 9.75 4.60
N THR A 50 2.79 9.97 5.45
CA THR A 50 2.97 10.41 6.81
C THR A 50 2.15 9.52 7.75
N ARG A 51 2.75 9.02 8.83
CA ARG A 51 2.06 8.17 9.81
C ARG A 51 0.90 8.92 10.48
N SER A 52 1.06 10.21 10.74
CA SER A 52 0.05 11.07 11.36
C SER A 52 -1.23 11.17 10.53
N ALA A 53 -1.13 11.11 9.20
CA ALA A 53 -2.31 11.15 8.32
C ALA A 53 -3.27 9.96 8.52
N PHE A 54 -2.82 8.88 9.16
CA PHE A 54 -3.63 7.72 9.47
C PHE A 54 -4.37 7.81 10.81
N GLY A 55 -4.11 8.79 11.65
CA GLY A 55 -4.82 8.98 12.92
C GLY A 55 -4.77 7.75 13.83
N TYR A 56 -3.65 7.03 13.84
CA TYR A 56 -3.48 5.82 14.68
C TYR A 56 -3.46 6.19 16.16
N ARG A 57 -4.27 5.47 16.94
CA ARG A 57 -4.29 5.56 18.40
C ARG A 57 -3.29 4.55 18.97
N SER A 58 -2.41 5.02 19.87
CA SER A 58 -1.49 4.13 20.57
C SER A 58 -2.25 3.21 21.52
N TYR A 59 -1.90 1.94 21.52
CA TYR A 59 -2.42 0.94 22.49
C TYR A 59 -1.35 0.57 23.50
N THR A 60 -1.79 0.17 24.70
CA THR A 60 -0.90 -0.23 25.78
C THR A 60 -0.11 -1.48 25.38
N THR A 61 1.17 -1.49 25.72
CA THR A 61 2.03 -2.68 25.56
C THR A 61 1.82 -3.65 26.74
N SER A 62 1.89 -4.94 26.47
CA SER A 62 1.77 -6.02 27.45
C SER A 62 2.90 -7.04 27.27
N THR A 63 3.04 -7.95 28.22
CA THR A 63 3.81 -9.17 28.00
C THR A 63 2.84 -10.24 27.51
N ASP A 64 3.11 -10.78 26.34
CA ASP A 64 2.22 -11.72 25.66
C ASP A 64 3.01 -12.60 24.68
N VAL A 65 2.33 -13.57 24.06
CA VAL A 65 2.90 -14.38 22.99
C VAL A 65 2.92 -13.58 21.69
N GLY A 66 4.11 -13.33 21.15
CA GLY A 66 4.27 -12.63 19.88
C GLY A 66 3.73 -13.42 18.70
N PHE A 67 2.88 -12.79 17.89
CA PHE A 67 2.17 -13.43 16.77
C PHE A 67 3.11 -14.14 15.78
N TYR A 68 4.21 -13.49 15.40
CA TYR A 68 5.13 -14.00 14.38
C TYR A 68 6.06 -15.10 14.85
N THR A 69 6.52 -15.03 16.10
CA THR A 69 7.58 -15.90 16.62
C THR A 69 7.08 -16.92 17.65
N LYS A 70 5.84 -16.76 18.10
CA LYS A 70 5.25 -17.56 19.19
C LYS A 70 6.07 -17.53 20.50
N GLN A 71 6.91 -16.53 20.66
CA GLN A 71 7.70 -16.33 21.87
C GLN A 71 6.98 -15.39 22.83
N THR A 72 7.04 -15.67 24.12
CA THR A 72 6.59 -14.75 25.17
C THR A 72 7.58 -13.61 25.29
N CYS A 73 7.12 -12.39 25.15
CA CYS A 73 7.95 -11.18 25.14
C CYS A 73 7.14 -9.94 25.50
N LYS A 74 7.83 -8.83 25.70
CA LYS A 74 7.17 -7.53 25.73
C LYS A 74 6.68 -7.19 24.31
N THR A 75 5.37 -7.21 24.13
CA THR A 75 4.74 -6.96 22.85
C THR A 75 4.33 -5.49 22.71
N ASN A 76 4.21 -5.05 21.47
CA ASN A 76 3.44 -3.87 21.09
C ASN A 76 2.44 -4.28 19.99
N VAL A 77 1.51 -3.38 19.67
CA VAL A 77 0.58 -3.61 18.56
C VAL A 77 1.31 -3.42 17.25
N ASP A 78 1.31 -4.45 16.42
CA ASP A 78 1.75 -4.37 15.03
C ASP A 78 0.54 -4.36 14.09
N HIS A 79 0.63 -3.55 13.05
CA HIS A 79 -0.27 -3.62 11.90
C HIS A 79 0.25 -4.69 10.94
N VAL A 80 -0.48 -5.79 10.78
CA VAL A 80 -0.10 -6.89 9.86
C VAL A 80 0.14 -6.35 8.46
N VAL A 81 -0.78 -5.54 7.92
CA VAL A 81 -0.55 -4.64 6.79
C VAL A 81 -0.16 -3.28 7.35
N SER A 82 1.11 -2.90 7.23
CA SER A 82 1.60 -1.65 7.81
C SER A 82 0.93 -0.44 7.17
N LEU A 83 0.86 0.69 7.91
CA LEU A 83 0.28 1.93 7.39
C LEU A 83 1.01 2.43 6.13
N LYS A 84 2.32 2.22 6.07
CA LYS A 84 3.14 2.60 4.91
C LYS A 84 2.90 1.68 3.72
N ASP A 85 2.78 0.36 3.94
CA ASP A 85 2.41 -0.58 2.88
C ASP A 85 1.00 -0.27 2.35
N ALA A 86 0.02 -0.06 3.22
CA ALA A 86 -1.32 0.36 2.81
C ALA A 86 -1.29 1.63 1.96
N HIS A 87 -0.51 2.64 2.36
CA HIS A 87 -0.35 3.88 1.60
C HIS A 87 0.12 3.61 0.16
N HIS A 88 1.16 2.81 0.00
CA HIS A 88 1.71 2.46 -1.32
C HIS A 88 0.83 1.48 -2.11
N SER A 89 -0.10 0.81 -1.45
CA SER A 89 -1.04 -0.14 -2.06
C SER A 89 -2.40 0.47 -2.42
N GLY A 90 -2.56 1.80 -2.30
CA GLY A 90 -3.79 2.51 -2.69
C GLY A 90 -4.36 3.45 -1.62
N ALA A 91 -3.98 3.32 -0.35
CA ALA A 91 -4.51 4.17 0.71
C ALA A 91 -4.05 5.64 0.63
N SER A 92 -3.11 5.97 -0.24
CA SER A 92 -2.70 7.36 -0.51
C SER A 92 -3.88 8.25 -0.93
N SER A 93 -4.84 7.69 -1.68
CA SER A 93 -6.04 8.37 -2.17
C SER A 93 -7.22 8.36 -1.19
N TRP A 94 -7.14 7.65 -0.06
CA TRP A 94 -8.25 7.53 0.88
C TRP A 94 -8.53 8.83 1.64
N SER A 95 -9.79 9.01 2.05
CA SER A 95 -10.15 10.05 3.01
C SER A 95 -9.47 9.80 4.38
N ASN A 96 -9.40 10.85 5.20
CA ASN A 96 -8.81 10.74 6.54
C ASN A 96 -9.62 9.79 7.44
N GLU A 97 -10.93 9.73 7.26
CA GLU A 97 -11.83 8.82 7.99
C GLU A 97 -11.51 7.37 7.65
N LYS A 98 -11.33 7.03 6.35
CA LYS A 98 -10.96 5.67 5.92
C LYS A 98 -9.57 5.29 6.37
N LYS A 99 -8.60 6.23 6.32
CA LYS A 99 -7.25 6.01 6.86
C LYS A 99 -7.28 5.73 8.36
N SER A 100 -8.07 6.50 9.11
CA SER A 100 -8.23 6.31 10.56
C SER A 100 -8.94 4.99 10.89
N ALA A 101 -9.98 4.64 10.15
CA ALA A 101 -10.66 3.34 10.31
C ALA A 101 -9.69 2.17 10.10
N PHE A 102 -8.90 2.20 9.02
CA PHE A 102 -7.88 1.19 8.74
C PHE A 102 -6.83 1.09 9.85
N ALA A 103 -6.29 2.22 10.29
CA ALA A 103 -5.22 2.26 11.29
C ALA A 103 -5.67 1.77 12.68
N ASN A 104 -6.95 1.79 12.95
CA ASN A 104 -7.53 1.39 14.24
C ASN A 104 -8.38 0.11 14.14
N ASP A 105 -8.37 -0.57 12.98
CA ASP A 105 -9.05 -1.85 12.80
C ASP A 105 -8.28 -2.97 13.51
N ARG A 106 -8.92 -3.56 14.52
CA ARG A 106 -8.32 -4.65 15.30
C ARG A 106 -8.05 -5.91 14.50
N THR A 107 -8.71 -6.12 13.36
CA THR A 107 -8.43 -7.25 12.49
C THR A 107 -7.06 -7.15 11.79
N ASN A 108 -6.51 -5.93 11.75
CA ASN A 108 -5.15 -5.66 11.27
C ASN A 108 -4.12 -5.60 12.42
N HIS A 109 -4.53 -5.83 13.66
CA HIS A 109 -3.68 -5.69 14.83
C HIS A 109 -3.30 -7.06 15.42
N VAL A 110 -2.01 -7.26 15.65
CA VAL A 110 -1.50 -8.44 16.35
C VAL A 110 -0.51 -8.04 17.44
N PRO A 111 -0.42 -8.79 18.55
CA PRO A 111 0.68 -8.62 19.49
C PRO A 111 1.98 -9.07 18.82
N SER A 112 2.97 -8.21 18.76
CA SER A 112 4.29 -8.55 18.23
C SER A 112 5.39 -8.17 19.19
N CYS A 113 6.38 -9.05 19.36
CA CYS A 113 7.58 -8.70 20.09
C CYS A 113 8.15 -7.39 19.53
N ALA A 114 8.44 -6.42 20.37
CA ALA A 114 8.83 -5.08 19.95
C ALA A 114 9.99 -5.07 18.93
N ARG A 115 10.98 -5.96 19.11
CA ARG A 115 12.09 -6.13 18.18
C ARG A 115 11.64 -6.67 16.82
N VAL A 116 10.75 -7.67 16.82
CA VAL A 116 10.20 -8.27 15.59
C VAL A 116 9.38 -7.25 14.81
N ASN A 117 8.51 -6.49 15.49
CA ASN A 117 7.73 -5.42 14.89
C ASN A 117 8.63 -4.33 14.26
N SER A 118 9.65 -3.89 14.99
CA SER A 118 10.63 -2.92 14.48
C SER A 118 11.37 -3.45 13.25
N SER A 119 11.73 -4.72 13.25
CA SER A 119 12.40 -5.38 12.12
C SER A 119 11.46 -5.54 10.93
N LYS A 120 10.20 -5.91 11.15
CA LYS A 120 9.19 -6.02 10.09
C LYS A 120 8.97 -4.66 9.42
N GLY A 121 8.74 -3.62 10.19
CA GLY A 121 8.49 -2.28 9.67
C GLY A 121 7.37 -2.26 8.63
N ALA A 122 7.68 -1.80 7.41
CA ALA A 122 6.74 -1.74 6.30
C ALA A 122 6.90 -2.88 5.28
N SER A 123 7.56 -3.97 5.66
CA SER A 123 7.84 -5.09 4.76
C SER A 123 6.56 -5.82 4.34
N THR A 124 6.54 -6.26 3.08
CA THR A 124 5.59 -7.26 2.59
C THR A 124 5.90 -8.63 3.21
N PRO A 125 5.00 -9.62 3.12
CA PRO A 125 5.29 -10.98 3.60
C PRO A 125 6.58 -11.57 3.04
N SER A 126 6.87 -11.38 1.75
CA SER A 126 8.10 -11.91 1.13
C SER A 126 9.35 -11.18 1.61
N ASP A 127 9.29 -9.88 1.80
CA ASP A 127 10.43 -9.10 2.30
C ASP A 127 10.71 -9.41 3.77
N PHE A 128 9.67 -9.60 4.56
CA PHE A 128 9.83 -9.96 5.96
C PHE A 128 10.41 -11.36 6.12
N LEU A 129 9.91 -12.35 5.34
CA LEU A 129 10.46 -13.69 5.31
C LEU A 129 11.92 -13.70 4.86
N ARG A 130 12.27 -12.94 3.82
CA ARG A 130 13.63 -12.78 3.35
C ARG A 130 14.54 -12.23 4.43
N LYS A 131 14.11 -11.19 5.13
CA LYS A 131 14.86 -10.61 6.26
C LYS A 131 15.15 -11.63 7.36
N SER A 132 14.19 -12.50 7.69
CA SER A 132 14.37 -13.53 8.70
C SER A 132 15.31 -14.67 8.27
N ARG A 133 15.57 -14.82 6.96
CA ARG A 133 16.39 -15.91 6.38
C ARG A 133 17.73 -15.46 5.83
N ASP A 134 17.98 -14.16 5.71
CA ASP A 134 19.16 -13.64 5.02
C ASP A 134 20.43 -13.59 5.88
N GLY A 135 20.38 -14.14 7.08
CA GLY A 135 21.52 -14.25 8.00
C GLY A 135 22.05 -12.92 8.54
N LYS A 136 21.37 -11.81 8.24
CA LYS A 136 21.80 -10.47 8.64
C LYS A 136 21.40 -10.11 10.06
N GLY A 137 21.67 -10.98 11.02
CA GLY A 137 21.53 -10.69 12.44
C GLY A 137 20.11 -10.80 12.99
N MET A 138 19.24 -11.54 12.33
CA MET A 138 17.95 -11.91 12.89
C MET A 138 18.10 -13.17 13.73
N ASP A 139 17.88 -13.03 15.01
CA ASP A 139 17.93 -14.11 16.01
C ASP A 139 16.55 -14.69 16.32
N TYR A 140 15.61 -14.57 15.39
CA TYR A 140 14.25 -15.10 15.52
C TYR A 140 13.80 -15.76 14.22
N GLU A 141 12.86 -16.70 14.33
CA GLU A 141 12.20 -17.37 13.23
C GLU A 141 10.73 -16.95 13.16
N ILE A 142 10.18 -16.78 11.96
CA ILE A 142 8.75 -16.58 11.74
C ILE A 142 8.10 -17.96 11.70
N VAL A 143 7.31 -18.24 12.71
CA VAL A 143 6.55 -19.48 12.84
C VAL A 143 5.16 -19.31 12.22
N GLU A 144 4.58 -20.38 11.68
CA GLU A 144 3.24 -20.35 11.04
C GLU A 144 3.11 -19.21 10.00
N PHE A 145 4.06 -19.15 9.10
CA PHE A 145 4.13 -18.08 8.12
C PHE A 145 2.84 -17.92 7.31
N CYS A 146 2.13 -19.02 6.99
CA CYS A 146 0.89 -18.95 6.24
C CYS A 146 -0.24 -18.28 7.02
N SER A 147 -0.33 -18.45 8.34
CA SER A 147 -1.29 -17.71 9.17
C SER A 147 -1.07 -16.19 9.06
N TYR A 148 0.19 -15.75 9.01
CA TYR A 148 0.50 -14.35 8.75
C TYR A 148 0.04 -13.90 7.35
N VAL A 149 0.31 -14.69 6.31
CA VAL A 149 -0.08 -14.38 4.93
C VAL A 149 -1.60 -14.31 4.79
N GLU A 150 -2.34 -15.19 5.46
CA GLU A 150 -3.81 -15.20 5.48
C GLU A 150 -4.39 -13.93 6.07
N VAL A 151 -3.91 -13.49 7.23
CA VAL A 151 -4.35 -12.24 7.86
C VAL A 151 -4.00 -11.04 6.96
N TYR A 152 -2.80 -11.02 6.40
CA TYR A 152 -2.37 -9.96 5.49
C TYR A 152 -3.27 -9.89 4.24
N PHE A 153 -3.57 -11.04 3.63
CA PHE A 153 -4.46 -11.13 2.48
C PHE A 153 -5.87 -10.66 2.81
N ALA A 154 -6.45 -11.15 3.92
CA ALA A 154 -7.80 -10.78 4.35
C ALA A 154 -7.94 -9.27 4.60
N VAL A 155 -6.95 -8.64 5.23
CA VAL A 155 -6.95 -7.20 5.48
C VAL A 155 -6.84 -6.41 4.18
N LYS A 156 -5.90 -6.76 3.29
CA LYS A 156 -5.76 -6.05 2.01
C LYS A 156 -7.02 -6.17 1.15
N THR A 157 -7.61 -7.37 1.08
CA THR A 157 -8.86 -7.62 0.35
C THR A 157 -10.01 -6.79 0.91
N ARG A 158 -10.20 -6.80 2.24
CA ARG A 158 -11.26 -6.00 2.91
C ARG A 158 -11.20 -4.52 2.55
N TYR A 159 -10.01 -3.97 2.45
CA TYR A 159 -9.81 -2.55 2.21
C TYR A 159 -9.61 -2.18 0.73
N GLY A 160 -9.62 -3.15 -0.18
CA GLY A 160 -9.40 -2.96 -1.62
C GLY A 160 -7.97 -2.46 -1.92
N LEU A 161 -6.99 -2.96 -1.19
CA LEU A 161 -5.58 -2.62 -1.38
C LEU A 161 -4.94 -3.53 -2.45
N SER A 162 -4.10 -2.95 -3.29
CA SER A 162 -3.39 -3.67 -4.36
C SER A 162 -2.35 -4.66 -3.80
N PHE A 163 -2.19 -5.78 -4.49
CA PHE A 163 -1.14 -6.78 -4.25
C PHE A 163 0.04 -6.66 -5.22
N SER A 164 0.13 -5.60 -6.02
CA SER A 164 1.15 -5.44 -7.08
C SER A 164 2.60 -5.57 -6.58
N ASN A 165 2.87 -5.22 -5.32
CA ASN A 165 4.19 -5.33 -4.70
C ASN A 165 4.40 -6.66 -3.95
N ASN A 166 3.53 -7.66 -4.17
CA ASN A 166 3.58 -8.93 -3.45
C ASN A 166 4.00 -10.08 -4.37
N ASN A 167 4.68 -11.06 -3.80
CA ASN A 167 5.11 -12.25 -4.54
C ASN A 167 3.98 -13.29 -4.57
N ALA A 168 3.27 -13.39 -5.71
CA ALA A 168 2.15 -14.31 -5.89
C ALA A 168 2.53 -15.78 -5.64
N THR A 169 3.76 -16.20 -5.97
CA THR A 169 4.21 -17.57 -5.71
C THR A 169 4.26 -17.89 -4.21
N LEU A 170 4.63 -16.92 -3.39
CA LEU A 170 4.65 -17.08 -1.95
C LEU A 170 3.22 -17.23 -1.38
N PHE A 171 2.27 -16.47 -1.90
CA PHE A 171 0.86 -16.58 -1.50
C PHE A 171 0.27 -17.95 -1.93
N ARG A 172 0.55 -18.42 -3.15
CA ARG A 172 0.12 -19.74 -3.60
C ARG A 172 0.66 -20.88 -2.72
N ARG A 173 1.85 -20.76 -2.16
CA ARG A 173 2.38 -21.76 -1.19
C ARG A 173 1.55 -21.84 0.08
N CYS A 174 0.80 -20.80 0.40
CA CYS A 174 -0.16 -20.75 1.51
C CYS A 174 -1.62 -20.97 1.03
N GLY A 175 -1.83 -21.50 -0.18
CA GLY A 175 -3.16 -21.78 -0.71
C GLY A 175 -3.94 -20.55 -1.18
N ILE A 176 -3.28 -19.40 -1.30
CA ILE A 176 -3.93 -18.15 -1.70
C ILE A 176 -3.52 -17.79 -3.13
N ASP A 177 -4.50 -17.66 -4.02
CA ASP A 177 -4.28 -17.12 -5.36
C ASP A 177 -4.61 -15.62 -5.39
N LEU A 178 -3.62 -14.81 -5.76
CA LEU A 178 -3.81 -13.36 -5.92
C LEU A 178 -4.51 -12.98 -7.22
N GLY A 179 -4.78 -13.97 -8.09
CA GLY A 179 -5.25 -13.70 -9.44
C GLY A 179 -4.13 -13.13 -10.34
N ASN A 180 -4.43 -13.04 -11.62
CA ASN A 180 -3.60 -12.28 -12.56
C ASN A 180 -4.02 -10.80 -12.44
N GLY A 181 -3.29 -10.02 -11.66
CA GLY A 181 -3.46 -8.58 -11.57
C GLY A 181 -2.96 -7.87 -12.82
#